data_20c782b733559a51f96a07c1c6c5ee6f
#
_entry.id   20c782b733559a51f96a07c1c6c5ee6f
#
_cell.length_a   1.000
_cell.length_b   1.000
_cell.length_c   1.000
_cell.angle_alpha   90.00
_cell.angle_beta   90.00
_cell.angle_gamma   90.00
#
_symmetry.space_group_name_H-M   'P 1'
#
loop_
_entity.id
_entity.type
_entity.pdbx_description
1 polymer ?
#
loop_
_entity_poly.entity_id
_entity_poly.type
_entity_poly.pdbx_seq_one_letter_code
_entity_poly.pdbx_strand_id
1 'polypeptide(L)'
;PRSLLTGVAVVGSSIVLLLAAAALLNGAFSAEPLPADLRKGAVVAHLASVLLALPLGISQLVLPKGTIRHRTVGYIWIVLMVFTALVSFAVHTLNPKGLSPIHLFSVLTLAAAPAIAWTARTGRVQHHHRSVLGLMIGCLFIAGAFTFVPGRALGGLGIRLLQGP
;
A
#
# COMPACT_ATOMS: atom_id res chain seq x y z
N PRO A 1 13.72 -9.55 -17.74
CA PRO A 1 13.76 -8.88 -16.44
C PRO A 1 12.46 -8.10 -16.09
N ARG A 2 11.81 -7.43 -17.08
CA ARG A 2 10.58 -6.64 -16.82
C ARG A 2 9.41 -7.51 -16.41
N SER A 3 9.23 -8.68 -16.99
CA SER A 3 8.18 -9.63 -16.63
C SER A 3 8.35 -10.15 -15.19
N LEU A 4 9.60 -10.39 -14.75
CA LEU A 4 9.89 -10.85 -13.39
C LEU A 4 9.51 -9.80 -12.35
N LEU A 5 9.94 -8.53 -12.51
CA LEU A 5 9.61 -7.46 -11.58
C LEU A 5 8.10 -7.18 -11.53
N THR A 6 7.42 -7.25 -12.68
CA THR A 6 5.96 -7.14 -12.72
C THR A 6 5.30 -8.30 -11.97
N GLY A 7 5.80 -9.53 -12.16
CA GLY A 7 5.34 -10.71 -11.43
C GLY A 7 5.53 -10.54 -9.92
N VAL A 8 6.71 -10.12 -9.47
CA VAL A 8 6.99 -9.84 -8.04
C VAL A 8 6.04 -8.77 -7.49
N ALA A 9 5.83 -7.68 -8.22
CA ALA A 9 4.93 -6.61 -7.78
C ALA A 9 3.48 -7.11 -7.65
N VAL A 10 2.98 -7.84 -8.64
CA VAL A 10 1.60 -8.36 -8.62
C VAL A 10 1.42 -9.40 -7.51
N VAL A 11 2.27 -10.43 -7.49
CA VAL A 11 2.16 -11.52 -6.52
C VAL A 11 2.38 -11.01 -5.10
N GLY A 12 3.44 -10.23 -4.87
CA GLY A 12 3.75 -9.68 -3.55
C GLY A 12 2.64 -8.78 -3.02
N SER A 13 2.13 -7.86 -3.85
CA SER A 13 1.01 -6.99 -3.44
C SER A 13 -0.29 -7.77 -3.21
N SER A 14 -0.55 -8.83 -3.98
CA SER A 14 -1.72 -9.70 -3.77
C SER A 14 -1.61 -10.47 -2.45
N ILE A 15 -0.43 -10.99 -2.11
CA ILE A 15 -0.18 -11.66 -0.83
C ILE A 15 -0.42 -10.69 0.32
N VAL A 16 0.13 -9.48 0.27
CA VAL A 16 -0.08 -8.45 1.30
C VAL A 16 -1.57 -8.13 1.45
N LEU A 17 -2.30 -7.96 0.34
CA LEU A 17 -3.74 -7.69 0.36
C LEU A 17 -4.52 -8.83 1.02
N LEU A 18 -4.25 -10.08 0.64
CA LEU A 18 -4.94 -11.25 1.19
C LEU A 18 -4.66 -11.43 2.68
N LEU A 19 -3.40 -11.28 3.10
CA LEU A 19 -3.04 -11.38 4.51
C LEU A 19 -3.67 -10.25 5.34
N ALA A 20 -3.69 -9.02 4.82
CA ALA A 20 -4.32 -7.89 5.50
C ALA A 20 -5.83 -8.10 5.63
N ALA A 21 -6.50 -8.54 4.56
CA ALA A 21 -7.92 -8.85 4.59
C ALA A 21 -8.23 -9.98 5.59
N ALA A 22 -7.47 -11.08 5.56
CA ALA A 22 -7.64 -12.20 6.48
C ALA A 22 -7.43 -11.77 7.94
N ALA A 23 -6.37 -10.99 8.24
CA ALA A 23 -6.11 -10.50 9.59
C ALA A 23 -7.22 -9.58 10.11
N LEU A 24 -7.73 -8.69 9.27
CA LEU A 24 -8.82 -7.78 9.63
C LEU A 24 -10.15 -8.53 9.83
N LEU A 25 -10.47 -9.48 8.96
CA LEU A 25 -11.67 -10.31 9.11
C LEU A 25 -11.59 -11.13 10.40
N ASN A 26 -10.47 -11.80 10.67
CA ASN A 26 -10.28 -12.52 11.92
C ASN A 26 -10.43 -11.60 13.15
N GLY A 27 -9.82 -10.41 13.10
CA GLY A 27 -9.96 -9.42 14.17
C GLY A 27 -11.40 -8.92 14.34
N ALA A 28 -12.17 -8.79 13.25
CA ALA A 28 -13.57 -8.35 13.29
C ALA A 28 -14.52 -9.42 13.87
N PHE A 29 -14.21 -10.71 13.69
CA PHE A 29 -15.01 -11.83 14.19
C PHE A 29 -14.50 -12.41 15.51
N SER A 30 -13.35 -11.95 16.03
CA SER A 30 -12.83 -12.38 17.32
C SER A 30 -13.56 -11.68 18.47
N ALA A 31 -13.71 -12.39 19.61
CA ALA A 31 -14.25 -11.82 20.85
C ALA A 31 -13.30 -10.77 21.50
N GLU A 32 -12.04 -10.78 21.09
CA GLU A 32 -11.02 -9.87 21.57
C GLU A 32 -11.12 -8.49 20.92
N PRO A 33 -10.96 -7.39 21.67
CA PRO A 33 -11.01 -6.05 21.12
C PRO A 33 -9.86 -5.83 20.11
N LEU A 34 -10.14 -5.06 19.04
CA LEU A 34 -9.12 -4.64 18.10
C LEU A 34 -7.98 -3.89 18.82
N PRO A 35 -6.73 -4.08 18.38
CA PRO A 35 -5.58 -3.33 18.90
C PRO A 35 -5.86 -1.82 18.95
N ALA A 36 -5.44 -1.16 20.02
CA ALA A 36 -5.72 0.27 20.25
C ALA A 36 -5.27 1.15 19.07
N ASP A 37 -4.18 0.80 18.40
CA ASP A 37 -3.69 1.53 17.23
C ASP A 37 -4.65 1.46 16.04
N LEU A 38 -5.35 0.35 15.84
CA LEU A 38 -6.35 0.21 14.77
C LEU A 38 -7.65 1.00 15.04
N ARG A 39 -7.80 1.60 16.22
CA ARG A 39 -8.91 2.49 16.55
C ARG A 39 -8.59 3.97 16.32
N LYS A 40 -7.32 4.31 16.05
CA LYS A 40 -6.91 5.69 15.74
C LYS A 40 -7.34 6.05 14.32
N GLY A 41 -8.05 7.17 14.15
CA GLY A 41 -8.61 7.59 12.87
C GLY A 41 -7.57 7.69 11.74
N ALA A 42 -6.37 8.20 12.02
CA ALA A 42 -5.29 8.26 11.02
C ALA A 42 -4.83 6.86 10.57
N VAL A 43 -4.73 5.89 11.49
CA VAL A 43 -4.35 4.51 11.15
C VAL A 43 -5.44 3.85 10.31
N VAL A 44 -6.71 4.04 10.69
CA VAL A 44 -7.85 3.52 9.91
C VAL A 44 -7.88 4.12 8.52
N ALA A 45 -7.75 5.44 8.38
CA ALA A 45 -7.75 6.12 7.09
C ALA A 45 -6.57 5.65 6.21
N HIS A 46 -5.37 5.54 6.79
CA HIS A 46 -4.19 5.02 6.10
C HIS A 46 -4.41 3.58 5.62
N LEU A 47 -4.85 2.70 6.51
CA LEU A 47 -5.08 1.29 6.20
C LEU A 47 -6.15 1.10 5.13
N ALA A 48 -7.29 1.79 5.26
CA ALA A 48 -8.37 1.75 4.27
C ALA A 48 -7.87 2.22 2.89
N SER A 49 -7.11 3.32 2.84
CA SER A 49 -6.56 3.82 1.58
C SER A 49 -5.54 2.86 0.96
N VAL A 50 -4.70 2.19 1.74
CA VAL A 50 -3.76 1.15 1.25
C VAL A 50 -4.53 -0.05 0.70
N LEU A 51 -5.56 -0.53 1.40
CA LEU A 51 -6.37 -1.67 0.96
C LEU A 51 -7.10 -1.39 -0.36
N LEU A 52 -7.50 -0.13 -0.60
CA LEU A 52 -8.04 0.28 -1.90
C LEU A 52 -6.95 0.48 -2.96
N ALA A 53 -5.78 1.00 -2.57
CA ALA A 53 -4.67 1.23 -3.51
C ALA A 53 -4.07 -0.06 -4.06
N LEU A 54 -4.02 -1.14 -3.26
CA LEU A 54 -3.45 -2.42 -3.67
C LEU A 54 -4.13 -3.01 -4.91
N PRO A 55 -5.46 -3.27 -4.94
CA PRO A 55 -6.13 -3.83 -6.11
C PRO A 55 -6.09 -2.89 -7.32
N LEU A 56 -6.18 -1.56 -7.09
CA LEU A 56 -6.06 -0.59 -8.18
C LEU A 56 -4.64 -0.61 -8.78
N GLY A 57 -3.60 -0.68 -7.95
CA GLY A 57 -2.22 -0.80 -8.41
C GLY A 57 -1.96 -2.10 -9.17
N ILE A 58 -2.46 -3.23 -8.68
CA ILE A 58 -2.40 -4.52 -9.38
C ILE A 58 -3.06 -4.40 -10.75
N SER A 59 -4.26 -3.78 -10.81
CA SER A 59 -4.96 -3.56 -12.07
C SER A 59 -4.14 -2.73 -13.07
N GLN A 60 -3.37 -1.74 -12.60
CA GLN A 60 -2.48 -0.94 -13.45
C GLN A 60 -1.37 -1.77 -14.11
N LEU A 61 -0.94 -2.84 -13.48
CA LEU A 61 0.09 -3.74 -14.02
C LEU A 61 -0.49 -4.78 -14.99
N VAL A 62 -1.74 -5.19 -14.81
CA VAL A 62 -2.39 -6.28 -15.56
C VAL A 62 -3.23 -5.77 -16.72
N LEU A 63 -3.98 -4.67 -16.56
CA LEU A 63 -4.89 -4.15 -17.58
C LEU A 63 -4.17 -3.67 -18.85
N PRO A 64 -4.84 -3.70 -20.02
CA PRO A 64 -4.34 -3.16 -21.27
C PRO A 64 -3.92 -1.70 -21.11
N LYS A 65 -2.66 -1.42 -21.49
CA LYS A 65 -2.05 -0.09 -21.31
C LYS A 65 -2.63 0.92 -22.31
N GLY A 66 -2.68 2.21 -21.91
CA GLY A 66 -3.07 3.31 -22.79
C GLY A 66 -4.59 3.46 -23.01
N THR A 67 -5.41 2.52 -22.54
CA THR A 67 -6.88 2.60 -22.63
C THR A 67 -7.45 3.70 -21.70
N ILE A 68 -8.66 4.16 -21.98
CA ILE A 68 -9.37 5.11 -21.09
C ILE A 68 -9.47 4.54 -19.68
N ARG A 69 -9.83 3.25 -19.55
CA ARG A 69 -9.90 2.57 -18.24
C ARG A 69 -8.55 2.60 -17.51
N HIS A 70 -7.45 2.28 -18.17
CA HIS A 70 -6.10 2.34 -17.59
C HIS A 70 -5.77 3.75 -17.09
N ARG A 71 -6.10 4.79 -17.85
CA ARG A 71 -5.85 6.19 -17.48
C ARG A 71 -6.69 6.61 -16.29
N THR A 72 -8.00 6.35 -16.30
CA THR A 72 -8.92 6.72 -15.20
C THR A 72 -8.53 6.04 -13.90
N VAL A 73 -8.36 4.71 -13.93
CA VAL A 73 -7.94 3.94 -12.74
C VAL A 73 -6.57 4.39 -12.26
N GLY A 74 -5.65 4.72 -13.19
CA GLY A 74 -4.33 5.24 -12.85
C GLY A 74 -4.37 6.57 -12.11
N TYR A 75 -5.23 7.51 -12.51
CA TYR A 75 -5.40 8.78 -11.78
C TYR A 75 -6.00 8.56 -10.40
N ILE A 76 -7.02 7.72 -10.28
CA ILE A 76 -7.62 7.37 -8.98
C ILE A 76 -6.54 6.76 -8.07
N TRP A 77 -5.74 5.85 -8.60
CA TRP A 77 -4.66 5.19 -7.85
C TRP A 77 -3.60 6.19 -7.38
N ILE A 78 -3.15 7.13 -8.24
CA ILE A 78 -2.17 8.16 -7.85
C ILE A 78 -2.73 9.06 -6.75
N VAL A 79 -3.98 9.52 -6.86
CA VAL A 79 -4.63 10.36 -5.84
C VAL A 79 -4.68 9.61 -4.52
N LEU A 80 -5.06 8.34 -4.55
CA LEU A 80 -5.13 7.50 -3.35
C LEU A 80 -3.76 7.27 -2.73
N MET A 81 -2.71 7.06 -3.54
CA MET A 81 -1.33 6.94 -3.07
C MET A 81 -0.83 8.22 -2.39
N VAL A 82 -1.12 9.39 -2.97
CA VAL A 82 -0.80 10.69 -2.37
C VAL A 82 -1.53 10.87 -1.04
N PHE A 83 -2.83 10.59 -1.00
CA PHE A 83 -3.62 10.63 0.23
C PHE A 83 -3.03 9.71 1.30
N THR A 84 -2.73 8.45 0.95
CA THR A 84 -2.10 7.46 1.84
C THR A 84 -0.78 7.98 2.41
N ALA A 85 0.06 8.57 1.55
CA ALA A 85 1.35 9.12 1.95
C ALA A 85 1.19 10.33 2.91
N LEU A 86 0.23 11.22 2.66
CA LEU A 86 -0.03 12.37 3.53
C LEU A 86 -0.57 11.92 4.89
N VAL A 87 -1.55 11.02 4.91
CA VAL A 87 -2.11 10.50 6.16
C VAL A 87 -1.08 9.73 6.97
N SER A 88 -0.10 9.08 6.31
CA SER A 88 0.94 8.32 7.02
C SER A 88 1.77 9.18 7.98
N PHE A 89 1.96 10.48 7.69
CA PHE A 89 2.68 11.39 8.59
C PHE A 89 1.95 11.62 9.91
N ALA A 90 0.64 11.38 9.99
CA ALA A 90 -0.13 11.40 11.23
C ALA A 90 -0.11 10.05 11.97
N VAL A 91 0.50 9.01 11.40
CA VAL A 91 0.60 7.68 12.01
C VAL A 91 1.89 7.56 12.82
N HIS A 92 1.82 7.84 14.12
CA HIS A 92 2.96 7.85 15.05
C HIS A 92 3.04 6.58 15.92
N THR A 93 2.67 5.42 15.38
CA THR A 93 2.63 4.15 16.16
C THR A 93 4.02 3.63 16.53
N LEU A 94 5.05 3.99 15.75
CA LEU A 94 6.43 3.53 15.95
C LEU A 94 7.31 4.51 16.71
N ASN A 95 7.05 5.78 16.54
CA ASN A 95 7.79 6.85 17.19
C ASN A 95 6.79 7.93 17.59
N PRO A 96 6.26 7.86 18.82
CA PRO A 96 5.30 8.84 19.31
C PRO A 96 5.82 10.28 19.30
N LYS A 97 7.15 10.46 19.29
CA LYS A 97 7.83 11.78 19.34
C LYS A 97 8.22 12.32 17.97
N GLY A 98 7.98 11.58 16.87
CA GLY A 98 8.36 12.07 15.55
C GLY A 98 8.25 11.05 14.42
N LEU A 99 8.95 11.35 13.33
CA LEU A 99 8.96 10.50 12.15
C LEU A 99 9.78 9.22 12.39
N SER A 100 9.35 8.13 11.78
CA SER A 100 10.09 6.87 11.74
C SER A 100 10.64 6.62 10.32
N PRO A 101 11.64 5.74 10.15
CA PRO A 101 12.24 5.46 8.84
C PRO A 101 11.23 5.05 7.76
N ILE A 102 10.08 4.49 8.15
CA ILE A 102 9.02 4.10 7.19
C ILE A 102 8.40 5.30 6.47
N HIS A 103 8.45 6.51 7.06
CA HIS A 103 7.95 7.72 6.40
C HIS A 103 8.78 8.11 5.16
N LEU A 104 9.99 7.52 4.99
CA LEU A 104 10.76 7.65 3.76
C LEU A 104 9.94 7.17 2.54
N PHE A 105 9.17 6.10 2.68
CA PHE A 105 8.30 5.62 1.61
C PHE A 105 7.19 6.63 1.27
N SER A 106 6.73 7.39 2.26
CA SER A 106 5.74 8.45 2.03
C SER A 106 6.34 9.61 1.25
N VAL A 107 7.55 10.04 1.61
CA VAL A 107 8.29 11.07 0.87
C VAL A 107 8.56 10.61 -0.57
N LEU A 108 9.01 9.37 -0.76
CA LEU A 108 9.24 8.79 -2.09
C LEU A 108 7.94 8.73 -2.91
N THR A 109 6.81 8.40 -2.28
CA THR A 109 5.50 8.39 -2.95
C THR A 109 5.11 9.79 -3.42
N LEU A 110 5.26 10.81 -2.56
CA LEU A 110 4.93 12.19 -2.91
C LEU A 110 5.83 12.74 -4.02
N ALA A 111 7.10 12.34 -4.06
CA ALA A 111 8.02 12.71 -5.14
C ALA A 111 7.70 11.95 -6.45
N ALA A 112 7.36 10.67 -6.38
CA ALA A 112 7.11 9.85 -7.55
C ALA A 112 5.74 10.11 -8.21
N ALA A 113 4.71 10.49 -7.45
CA ALA A 113 3.35 10.68 -7.95
C ALA A 113 3.28 11.72 -9.10
N PRO A 114 3.83 12.94 -8.97
CA PRO A 114 3.85 13.90 -10.08
C PRO A 114 4.70 13.40 -11.26
N ALA A 115 5.81 12.71 -11.01
CA ALA A 115 6.65 12.14 -12.05
C ALA A 115 5.91 11.06 -12.87
N ILE A 116 5.11 10.22 -12.21
CA ILE A 116 4.27 9.20 -12.84
C ILE A 116 3.23 9.88 -13.76
N ALA A 117 2.54 10.90 -13.26
CA ALA A 117 1.53 11.63 -14.03
C ALA A 117 2.17 12.34 -15.24
N TRP A 118 3.32 12.99 -15.03
CA TRP A 118 4.03 13.70 -16.09
C TRP A 118 4.57 12.77 -17.17
N THR A 119 5.22 11.66 -16.79
CA THR A 119 5.76 10.69 -17.76
C THR A 119 4.67 9.98 -18.55
N ALA A 120 3.47 9.76 -17.94
CA ALA A 120 2.31 9.25 -18.66
C ALA A 120 1.82 10.23 -19.75
N ARG A 121 1.75 11.53 -19.41
CA ARG A 121 1.29 12.59 -20.34
C ARG A 121 2.27 12.86 -21.46
N THR A 122 3.57 12.74 -21.20
CA THR A 122 4.64 13.01 -22.17
C THR A 122 5.06 11.78 -23.00
N GLY A 123 4.33 10.65 -22.84
CA GLY A 123 4.62 9.42 -23.61
C GLY A 123 5.92 8.71 -23.22
N ARG A 124 6.53 9.07 -22.07
CA ARG A 124 7.77 8.43 -21.56
C ARG A 124 7.45 7.10 -20.88
N VAL A 125 6.93 6.13 -21.66
CA VAL A 125 6.35 4.86 -21.19
C VAL A 125 7.31 4.07 -20.30
N GLN A 126 8.60 4.04 -20.62
CA GLN A 126 9.59 3.29 -19.84
C GLN A 126 9.79 3.86 -18.43
N HIS A 127 9.91 5.18 -18.33
CA HIS A 127 10.04 5.87 -17.03
C HIS A 127 8.77 5.74 -16.22
N HIS A 128 7.60 5.95 -16.85
CA HIS A 128 6.30 5.73 -16.21
C HIS A 128 6.18 4.33 -15.61
N HIS A 129 6.47 3.30 -16.41
CA HIS A 129 6.40 1.90 -15.93
C HIS A 129 7.36 1.61 -14.77
N ARG A 130 8.60 2.12 -14.82
CA ARG A 130 9.58 1.95 -13.74
C ARG A 130 9.13 2.63 -12.45
N SER A 131 8.58 3.84 -12.55
CA SER A 131 8.07 4.59 -11.37
C SER A 131 6.85 3.90 -10.74
N VAL A 132 5.91 3.40 -11.56
CA VAL A 132 4.77 2.62 -11.06
C VAL A 132 5.25 1.34 -10.36
N LEU A 133 6.17 0.58 -10.97
CA LEU A 133 6.74 -0.62 -10.33
C LEU A 133 7.48 -0.29 -9.04
N GLY A 134 8.23 0.81 -9.02
CA GLY A 134 8.94 1.28 -7.82
C GLY A 134 8.00 1.54 -6.66
N LEU A 135 6.87 2.23 -6.90
CA LEU A 135 5.85 2.45 -5.87
C LEU A 135 5.15 1.14 -5.46
N MET A 136 4.82 0.28 -6.42
CA MET A 136 4.18 -1.00 -6.09
C MET A 136 5.07 -1.88 -5.22
N ILE A 137 6.35 -2.03 -5.57
CA ILE A 137 7.29 -2.88 -4.83
C ILE A 137 7.69 -2.19 -3.51
N GLY A 138 8.11 -0.93 -3.55
CA GLY A 138 8.62 -0.22 -2.38
C GLY A 138 7.50 0.11 -1.39
N CYS A 139 6.51 0.86 -1.84
CA CYS A 139 5.52 1.48 -0.93
C CYS A 139 4.33 0.56 -0.62
N LEU A 140 3.92 -0.32 -1.54
CA LEU A 140 2.79 -1.22 -1.28
C LEU A 140 3.23 -2.61 -0.84
N PHE A 141 4.19 -3.23 -1.51
CA PHE A 141 4.64 -4.58 -1.12
C PHE A 141 5.57 -4.54 0.10
N ILE A 142 6.72 -3.86 0.03
CA ILE A 142 7.71 -3.87 1.11
C ILE A 142 7.15 -3.18 2.36
N ALA A 143 6.67 -1.93 2.26
CA ALA A 143 6.10 -1.21 3.40
C ALA A 143 4.84 -1.92 3.94
N GLY A 144 4.01 -2.50 3.05
CA GLY A 144 2.86 -3.31 3.44
C GLY A 144 3.26 -4.55 4.23
N ALA A 145 4.29 -5.28 3.82
CA ALA A 145 4.81 -6.44 4.54
C ALA A 145 5.30 -6.08 5.95
N PHE A 146 5.87 -4.89 6.13
CA PHE A 146 6.29 -4.41 7.45
C PHE A 146 5.12 -4.24 8.44
N THR A 147 3.88 -4.12 7.98
CA THR A 147 2.71 -4.01 8.88
C THR A 147 2.42 -5.29 9.66
N PHE A 148 2.96 -6.44 9.20
CA PHE A 148 2.81 -7.74 9.85
C PHE A 148 3.92 -8.07 10.86
N VAL A 149 4.93 -7.23 10.99
CA VAL A 149 5.98 -7.41 12.00
C VAL A 149 5.36 -7.29 13.40
N PRO A 150 5.77 -8.14 14.38
CA PRO A 150 5.30 -8.04 15.77
C PRO A 150 5.45 -6.61 16.31
N GLY A 151 4.44 -6.14 17.06
CA GLY A 151 4.38 -4.75 17.55
C GLY A 151 3.83 -3.72 16.56
N ARG A 152 3.40 -4.15 15.35
CA ARG A 152 2.75 -3.31 14.34
C ARG A 152 1.23 -3.51 14.32
N ALA A 153 0.54 -2.60 13.61
CA ALA A 153 -0.92 -2.56 13.57
C ALA A 153 -1.58 -3.91 13.21
N LEU A 154 -1.06 -4.60 12.20
CA LEU A 154 -1.58 -5.91 11.77
C LEU A 154 -0.77 -7.09 12.33
N GLY A 155 0.39 -6.85 12.93
CA GLY A 155 1.26 -7.93 13.44
C GLY A 155 0.57 -8.73 14.55
N GLY A 156 -0.10 -8.07 15.49
CA GLY A 156 -0.86 -8.74 16.54
C GLY A 156 -2.04 -9.56 15.99
N LEU A 157 -2.77 -9.03 15.01
CA LEU A 157 -3.85 -9.77 14.33
C LEU A 157 -3.33 -10.95 13.53
N GLY A 158 -2.17 -10.79 12.86
CA GLY A 158 -1.53 -11.88 12.12
C GLY A 158 -1.09 -13.03 13.02
N ILE A 159 -0.55 -12.74 14.21
CA ILE A 159 -0.17 -13.76 15.20
C ILE A 159 -1.41 -14.52 15.67
N ARG A 160 -2.50 -13.82 16.01
CA ARG A 160 -3.77 -14.47 16.40
C ARG A 160 -4.31 -15.39 15.31
N LEU A 161 -4.21 -14.99 14.04
CA LEU A 161 -4.63 -15.78 12.89
C LEU A 161 -3.84 -17.10 12.79
N LEU A 162 -2.54 -17.09 13.12
CA LEU A 162 -1.68 -18.26 13.08
C LEU A 162 -1.87 -19.19 14.28
N GLN A 163 -2.30 -18.65 15.42
CA GLN A 163 -2.52 -19.42 16.66
C GLN A 163 -3.88 -20.14 16.69
N GLY A 164 -4.80 -19.79 15.78
CA GLY A 164 -6.17 -20.32 15.74
C GLY A 164 -7.04 -19.81 16.91
N PRO A 165 -8.29 -20.21 16.91
CA PRO A 165 -9.18 -19.95 18.05
C PRO A 165 -8.79 -20.78 19.28
#